data_2e137e2ac6a75315f65630ab908df356
#
_entry.id   2e137e2ac6a75315f65630ab908df356
#
_cell.length_a   1.000
_cell.length_b   1.000
_cell.length_c   1.000
_cell.angle_alpha   90.00
_cell.angle_beta   90.00
_cell.angle_gamma   90.00
#
_symmetry.space_group_name_H-M   'P 1'
#
loop_
_entity.id
_entity.type
_entity.pdbx_description
1 polymer ?
#
loop_
_entity_poly.entity_id
_entity_poly.type
_entity_poly.pdbx_seq_one_letter_code
_entity_poly.pdbx_strand_id
1 'polypeptide(L)'
;VVIPLLSLFVGGNAPVDFISKAVQSLFAFVGVPFTFRYLLGFILALFLVRAVTVVAFGYIRGRISADFLHIESKELLKRTLRASWPFLLKQKIGSLQNTLVRDIQCSTGLLGIIAQIIQSFGGFLMYLIIAINISPSITFWTIGGGAVLMLFARPLIIKSRKVGEQLVLVEKAYAHFLSEHIIGMKSVKAAGVEQPALQSGNEELDSQRKLSLRLAFIRSIGSSFFQPFTLLFVVVLFAVTSKSPDFSIVSFIAALYLIQKIFTYLESGQNALHSFSEMVPYAKNLVNFK
;
A
#
# COMPACT_ATOMS: atom_id res chain seq x y z
N VAL A 1 -20.71 -5.51 -12.58
CA VAL A 1 -22.03 -6.01 -12.10
C VAL A 1 -23.09 -4.90 -12.14
N VAL A 2 -22.74 -3.63 -11.84
CA VAL A 2 -23.68 -2.49 -11.89
C VAL A 2 -24.18 -2.21 -13.32
N ILE A 3 -23.33 -2.40 -14.33
CA ILE A 3 -23.67 -2.15 -15.74
C ILE A 3 -24.81 -3.06 -16.25
N PRO A 4 -24.78 -4.40 -16.06
CA PRO A 4 -25.90 -5.26 -16.42
C PRO A 4 -27.20 -4.96 -15.67
N LEU A 5 -27.12 -4.49 -14.41
CA LEU A 5 -28.29 -4.04 -13.66
C LEU A 5 -28.90 -2.78 -14.27
N LEU A 6 -28.08 -1.77 -14.59
CA LEU A 6 -28.55 -0.54 -15.25
C LEU A 6 -29.15 -0.81 -16.62
N SER A 7 -28.61 -1.73 -17.41
CA SER A 7 -29.14 -2.08 -18.72
C SER A 7 -30.54 -2.73 -18.65
N LEU A 8 -30.83 -3.48 -17.58
CA LEU A 8 -32.17 -4.04 -17.34
C LEU A 8 -33.20 -2.97 -16.92
N PHE A 9 -32.77 -1.91 -16.21
CA PHE A 9 -33.67 -0.84 -15.75
C PHE A 9 -33.94 0.24 -16.80
N VAL A 10 -33.01 0.53 -17.68
CA VAL A 10 -33.11 1.62 -18.70
C VAL A 10 -33.80 1.17 -19.97
N GLY A 11 -34.24 -0.10 -20.07
CA GLY A 11 -35.10 -0.57 -21.16
C GLY A 11 -34.42 -0.62 -22.54
N GLY A 12 -33.79 -1.70 -22.87
CA GLY A 12 -33.72 -2.25 -24.23
C GLY A 12 -32.73 -1.67 -25.25
N ASN A 13 -32.19 -0.47 -25.10
CA ASN A 13 -31.29 0.16 -26.09
C ASN A 13 -29.91 0.59 -25.54
N ALA A 14 -29.47 0.09 -24.36
CA ALA A 14 -28.11 0.30 -23.94
C ALA A 14 -27.17 -0.53 -24.84
N PRO A 15 -26.02 0.04 -25.26
CA PRO A 15 -25.01 -0.70 -26.00
C PRO A 15 -24.65 -1.97 -25.21
N VAL A 16 -24.71 -3.12 -25.90
CA VAL A 16 -24.44 -4.43 -25.26
C VAL A 16 -22.93 -4.52 -25.00
N ASP A 17 -22.52 -4.05 -23.85
CA ASP A 17 -21.14 -4.07 -23.43
C ASP A 17 -20.60 -5.50 -23.35
N PHE A 18 -19.30 -5.67 -23.60
CA PHE A 18 -18.59 -6.95 -23.49
C PHE A 18 -18.91 -7.70 -22.17
N ILE A 19 -19.06 -6.96 -21.06
CA ILE A 19 -19.39 -7.52 -19.74
C ILE A 19 -20.82 -8.08 -19.72
N SER A 20 -21.79 -7.37 -20.31
CA SER A 20 -23.19 -7.84 -20.40
C SER A 20 -23.29 -9.08 -21.26
N LYS A 21 -22.55 -9.14 -22.37
CA LYS A 21 -22.46 -10.35 -23.23
C LYS A 21 -21.85 -11.53 -22.48
N ALA A 22 -20.73 -11.31 -21.73
CA ALA A 22 -20.10 -12.35 -20.96
C ALA A 22 -21.02 -12.91 -19.86
N VAL A 23 -21.75 -12.03 -19.16
CA VAL A 23 -22.73 -12.48 -18.16
C VAL A 23 -23.89 -13.24 -18.81
N GLN A 24 -24.43 -12.76 -19.91
CA GLN A 24 -25.50 -13.47 -20.66
C GLN A 24 -25.04 -14.84 -21.15
N SER A 25 -23.83 -14.95 -21.69
CA SER A 25 -23.26 -16.23 -22.13
C SER A 25 -23.04 -17.21 -20.96
N LEU A 26 -22.64 -16.73 -19.78
CA LEU A 26 -22.57 -17.55 -18.57
C LEU A 26 -23.95 -18.06 -18.13
N PHE A 27 -24.99 -17.21 -18.17
CA PHE A 27 -26.35 -17.62 -17.83
C PHE A 27 -26.88 -18.62 -18.83
N ALA A 28 -26.61 -18.43 -20.14
CA ALA A 28 -26.98 -19.39 -21.19
C ALA A 28 -26.26 -20.73 -21.01
N PHE A 29 -24.99 -20.72 -20.63
CA PHE A 29 -24.19 -21.93 -20.37
C PHE A 29 -24.72 -22.73 -19.15
N VAL A 30 -25.18 -22.05 -18.10
CA VAL A 30 -25.77 -22.66 -16.90
C VAL A 30 -27.24 -23.04 -17.11
N GLY A 31 -27.86 -22.63 -18.24
CA GLY A 31 -29.29 -22.95 -18.56
C GLY A 31 -30.30 -22.17 -17.69
N VAL A 32 -29.87 -21.04 -17.09
CA VAL A 32 -30.71 -20.23 -16.20
C VAL A 32 -31.25 -19.02 -16.98
N PRO A 33 -32.57 -18.70 -16.94
CA PRO A 33 -33.11 -17.55 -17.64
C PRO A 33 -32.55 -16.25 -17.06
N PHE A 34 -32.17 -15.31 -17.96
CA PHE A 34 -31.62 -14.00 -17.59
C PHE A 34 -32.73 -13.10 -17.04
N THR A 35 -33.11 -13.31 -15.75
CA THR A 35 -34.11 -12.52 -15.04
C THR A 35 -33.48 -11.81 -13.85
N PHE A 36 -34.09 -10.71 -13.42
CA PHE A 36 -33.60 -9.90 -12.30
C PHE A 36 -33.33 -10.71 -11.04
N ARG A 37 -34.20 -11.68 -10.72
CA ARG A 37 -34.07 -12.55 -9.53
C ARG A 37 -32.79 -13.40 -9.56
N TYR A 38 -32.50 -14.05 -10.67
CA TYR A 38 -31.32 -14.88 -10.85
C TYR A 38 -30.04 -14.03 -10.96
N LEU A 39 -30.14 -12.85 -11.58
CA LEU A 39 -29.01 -11.91 -11.61
C LEU A 39 -28.60 -11.44 -10.18
N LEU A 40 -29.60 -11.16 -9.34
CA LEU A 40 -29.36 -10.76 -7.94
C LEU A 40 -28.72 -11.90 -7.15
N GLY A 41 -29.18 -13.15 -7.31
CA GLY A 41 -28.56 -14.34 -6.73
C GLY A 41 -27.11 -14.53 -7.19
N PHE A 42 -26.84 -14.34 -8.49
CA PHE A 42 -25.49 -14.40 -9.06
C PHE A 42 -24.56 -13.34 -8.47
N ILE A 43 -25.04 -12.10 -8.32
CA ILE A 43 -24.30 -11.02 -7.68
C ILE A 43 -23.93 -11.40 -6.25
N LEU A 44 -24.91 -11.91 -5.49
CA LEU A 44 -24.68 -12.33 -4.10
C LEU A 44 -23.65 -13.47 -4.01
N ALA A 45 -23.73 -14.45 -4.90
CA ALA A 45 -22.74 -15.52 -5.01
C ALA A 45 -21.33 -14.98 -5.30
N LEU A 46 -21.21 -14.03 -6.23
CA LEU A 46 -19.91 -13.38 -6.52
C LEU A 46 -19.36 -12.62 -5.32
N PHE A 47 -20.21 -11.94 -4.53
CA PHE A 47 -19.77 -11.29 -3.30
C PHE A 47 -19.28 -12.29 -2.26
N LEU A 48 -19.94 -13.44 -2.11
CA LEU A 48 -19.49 -14.50 -1.20
C LEU A 48 -18.15 -15.09 -1.66
N VAL A 49 -18.01 -15.41 -2.94
CA VAL A 49 -16.73 -15.89 -3.51
C VAL A 49 -15.62 -14.87 -3.28
N ARG A 50 -15.90 -13.59 -3.52
CA ARG A 50 -14.96 -12.51 -3.24
C ARG A 50 -14.57 -12.46 -1.76
N ALA A 51 -15.53 -12.55 -0.83
CA ALA A 51 -15.26 -12.53 0.61
C ALA A 51 -14.35 -13.69 1.01
N VAL A 52 -14.65 -14.92 0.56
CA VAL A 52 -13.82 -16.11 0.81
C VAL A 52 -12.41 -15.91 0.24
N THR A 53 -12.30 -15.40 -0.98
CA THR A 53 -11.02 -15.13 -1.64
C THR A 53 -10.19 -14.13 -0.85
N VAL A 54 -10.78 -13.02 -0.39
CA VAL A 54 -10.09 -12.00 0.41
C VAL A 54 -9.56 -12.59 1.73
N VAL A 55 -10.37 -13.42 2.41
CA VAL A 55 -9.96 -14.10 3.65
C VAL A 55 -8.83 -15.08 3.39
N ALA A 56 -8.93 -15.90 2.33
CA ALA A 56 -7.91 -16.87 1.95
C ALA A 56 -6.56 -16.18 1.62
N PHE A 57 -6.58 -15.13 0.81
CA PHE A 57 -5.38 -14.35 0.52
C PHE A 57 -4.81 -13.67 1.77
N GLY A 58 -5.65 -13.14 2.65
CA GLY A 58 -5.24 -12.56 3.93
C GLY A 58 -4.51 -13.59 4.81
N TYR A 59 -5.05 -14.79 4.92
CA TYR A 59 -4.44 -15.90 5.66
C TYR A 59 -3.09 -16.34 5.06
N ILE A 60 -3.04 -16.55 3.75
CA ILE A 60 -1.80 -16.94 3.04
C ILE A 60 -0.72 -15.89 3.24
N ARG A 61 -1.05 -14.60 3.07
CA ARG A 61 -0.13 -13.49 3.30
C ARG A 61 0.37 -13.47 4.76
N GLY A 62 -0.52 -13.63 5.72
CA GLY A 62 -0.18 -13.70 7.15
C GLY A 62 0.77 -14.84 7.46
N ARG A 63 0.50 -16.04 6.90
CA ARG A 63 1.34 -17.22 7.04
C ARG A 63 2.74 -16.98 6.47
N ILE A 64 2.85 -16.49 5.25
CA ILE A 64 4.15 -16.19 4.61
C ILE A 64 4.95 -15.20 5.47
N SER A 65 4.31 -14.16 5.99
CA SER A 65 4.98 -13.17 6.86
C SER A 65 5.44 -13.78 8.19
N ALA A 66 4.62 -14.63 8.82
CA ALA A 66 4.97 -15.30 10.06
C ALA A 66 6.12 -16.32 9.87
N ASP A 67 6.06 -17.11 8.81
CA ASP A 67 7.10 -18.09 8.48
C ASP A 67 8.44 -17.38 8.16
N PHE A 68 8.40 -16.28 7.41
CA PHE A 68 9.58 -15.46 7.12
C PHE A 68 10.18 -14.87 8.40
N LEU A 69 9.34 -14.28 9.27
CA LEU A 69 9.79 -13.75 10.56
C LEU A 69 10.47 -14.83 11.41
N HIS A 70 9.87 -16.01 11.48
CA HIS A 70 10.42 -17.13 12.24
C HIS A 70 11.77 -17.59 11.71
N ILE A 71 11.87 -17.81 10.38
CA ILE A 71 13.10 -18.29 9.73
C ILE A 71 14.23 -17.27 9.89
N GLU A 72 13.96 -15.99 9.63
CA GLU A 72 14.95 -14.92 9.72
C GLU A 72 15.42 -14.70 11.16
N SER A 73 14.50 -14.69 12.13
CA SER A 73 14.85 -14.54 13.55
C SER A 73 15.72 -15.70 14.04
N LYS A 74 15.39 -16.93 13.65
CA LYS A 74 16.17 -18.13 13.99
C LYS A 74 17.57 -18.07 13.39
N GLU A 75 17.68 -17.72 12.12
CA GLU A 75 18.98 -17.65 11.44
C GLU A 75 19.88 -16.56 12.02
N LEU A 76 19.32 -15.37 12.28
CA LEU A 76 20.07 -14.27 12.90
C LEU A 76 20.49 -14.59 14.33
N LEU A 77 19.61 -15.17 15.14
CA LEU A 77 19.96 -15.63 16.49
C LEU A 77 21.11 -16.64 16.44
N LYS A 78 21.03 -17.64 15.52
CA LYS A 78 22.08 -18.65 15.33
C LYS A 78 23.41 -18.01 14.93
N ARG A 79 23.41 -17.06 14.01
CA ARG A 79 24.62 -16.34 13.58
C ARG A 79 25.21 -15.51 14.72
N THR A 80 24.39 -14.79 15.44
CA THR A 80 24.82 -13.99 16.60
C THR A 80 25.47 -14.86 17.66
N LEU A 81 24.86 -16.01 18.02
CA LEU A 81 25.43 -16.93 19.01
C LEU A 81 26.72 -17.61 18.55
N ARG A 82 26.93 -17.74 17.23
CA ARG A 82 28.16 -18.31 16.64
C ARG A 82 29.20 -17.27 16.26
N ALA A 83 28.89 -15.99 16.37
CA ALA A 83 29.79 -14.92 16.03
C ALA A 83 31.02 -14.90 16.97
N SER A 84 32.18 -14.52 16.44
CA SER A 84 33.39 -14.39 17.23
C SER A 84 33.28 -13.26 18.25
N TRP A 85 33.83 -13.44 19.44
CA TRP A 85 33.83 -12.44 20.51
C TRP A 85 34.37 -11.06 20.08
N PRO A 86 35.48 -10.96 19.32
CA PRO A 86 35.98 -9.68 18.82
C PRO A 86 35.00 -8.95 17.88
N PHE A 87 34.17 -9.70 17.11
CA PHE A 87 33.12 -9.12 16.28
C PHE A 87 32.01 -8.54 17.15
N LEU A 88 31.54 -9.29 18.14
CA LEU A 88 30.48 -8.83 19.07
C LEU A 88 30.89 -7.59 19.86
N LEU A 89 32.17 -7.51 20.31
CA LEU A 89 32.69 -6.35 21.01
C LEU A 89 32.69 -5.06 20.17
N LYS A 90 32.83 -5.16 18.86
CA LYS A 90 32.73 -4.02 17.93
C LYS A 90 31.29 -3.56 17.68
N GLN A 91 30.33 -4.40 17.97
CA GLN A 91 28.91 -4.08 17.79
C GLN A 91 28.38 -3.39 19.05
N LYS A 92 27.66 -2.29 18.84
CA LYS A 92 26.92 -1.65 19.93
C LYS A 92 25.73 -2.54 20.32
N ILE A 93 25.65 -2.98 21.57
CA ILE A 93 24.64 -3.95 22.05
C ILE A 93 23.23 -3.51 21.68
N GLY A 94 22.86 -2.25 21.91
CA GLY A 94 21.53 -1.75 21.54
C GLY A 94 21.26 -1.74 20.04
N SER A 95 22.28 -1.49 19.21
CA SER A 95 22.15 -1.58 17.75
C SER A 95 21.93 -3.03 17.32
N LEU A 96 22.62 -3.99 17.93
CA LEU A 96 22.43 -5.41 17.69
C LEU A 96 21.00 -5.85 18.05
N GLN A 97 20.53 -5.47 19.23
CA GLN A 97 19.18 -5.75 19.70
C GLN A 97 18.13 -5.14 18.77
N ASN A 98 18.32 -3.90 18.32
CA ASN A 98 17.40 -3.26 17.36
C ASN A 98 17.37 -4.02 16.04
N THR A 99 18.51 -4.48 15.54
CA THR A 99 18.55 -5.28 14.31
C THR A 99 17.81 -6.62 14.47
N LEU A 100 18.03 -7.33 15.57
CA LEU A 100 17.42 -8.63 15.84
C LEU A 100 15.89 -8.57 16.04
N VAL A 101 15.34 -7.44 16.46
CA VAL A 101 13.92 -7.29 16.73
C VAL A 101 13.26 -6.42 15.66
N ARG A 102 13.67 -5.15 15.55
CA ARG A 102 12.96 -4.16 14.74
C ARG A 102 13.25 -4.29 13.24
N ASP A 103 14.53 -4.44 12.86
CA ASP A 103 14.88 -4.53 11.44
C ASP A 103 14.25 -5.78 10.78
N ILE A 104 14.16 -6.90 11.52
CA ILE A 104 13.46 -8.11 11.04
C ILE A 104 11.96 -7.84 10.88
N GLN A 105 11.31 -7.22 11.88
CA GLN A 105 9.88 -6.92 11.82
C GLN A 105 9.56 -5.98 10.65
N CYS A 106 10.35 -4.92 10.45
CA CYS A 106 10.18 -4.01 9.33
C CYS A 106 10.44 -4.71 7.99
N SER A 107 11.44 -5.59 7.91
CA SER A 107 11.72 -6.38 6.71
C SER A 107 10.59 -7.36 6.38
N THR A 108 9.97 -7.96 7.41
CA THR A 108 8.78 -8.80 7.25
C THR A 108 7.61 -7.97 6.71
N GLY A 109 7.45 -6.73 7.18
CA GLY A 109 6.44 -5.79 6.68
C GLY A 109 6.56 -5.50 5.19
N LEU A 110 7.79 -5.51 4.63
CA LEU A 110 8.02 -5.34 3.19
C LEU A 110 7.31 -6.38 2.34
N LEU A 111 7.21 -7.64 2.78
CA LEU A 111 6.47 -8.68 2.06
C LEU A 111 5.00 -8.30 1.87
N GLY A 112 4.41 -7.73 2.92
CA GLY A 112 3.04 -7.21 2.87
C GLY A 112 2.87 -6.04 1.91
N ILE A 113 3.86 -5.15 1.86
CA ILE A 113 3.86 -3.99 0.95
C ILE A 113 4.04 -4.44 -0.49
N ILE A 114 4.93 -5.40 -0.77
CA ILE A 114 5.11 -5.99 -2.10
C ILE A 114 3.79 -6.62 -2.58
N ALA A 115 3.13 -7.41 -1.73
CA ALA A 115 1.81 -7.96 -2.05
C ALA A 115 0.78 -6.87 -2.37
N GLN A 116 0.79 -5.74 -1.64
CA GLN A 116 -0.08 -4.60 -1.91
C GLN A 116 0.25 -3.91 -3.25
N ILE A 117 1.52 -3.77 -3.59
CA ILE A 117 1.96 -3.22 -4.91
C ILE A 117 1.43 -4.11 -6.03
N ILE A 118 1.62 -5.43 -5.93
CA ILE A 118 1.13 -6.40 -6.92
C ILE A 118 -0.39 -6.31 -7.05
N GLN A 119 -1.11 -6.28 -5.94
CA GLN A 119 -2.57 -6.15 -5.91
C GLN A 119 -3.04 -4.84 -6.55
N SER A 120 -2.39 -3.72 -6.24
CA SER A 120 -2.74 -2.41 -6.80
C SER A 120 -2.48 -2.36 -8.29
N PHE A 121 -1.37 -2.91 -8.74
CA PHE A 121 -1.03 -2.98 -10.17
C PHE A 121 -1.97 -3.90 -10.94
N GLY A 122 -2.28 -5.09 -10.40
CA GLY A 122 -3.25 -6.02 -11.00
C GLY A 122 -4.65 -5.42 -11.08
N GLY A 123 -5.11 -4.74 -10.02
CA GLY A 123 -6.39 -4.03 -10.03
C GLY A 123 -6.41 -2.88 -11.04
N PHE A 124 -5.34 -2.08 -11.11
CA PHE A 124 -5.18 -1.03 -12.10
C PHE A 124 -5.29 -1.58 -13.54
N LEU A 125 -4.52 -2.63 -13.88
CA LEU A 125 -4.56 -3.25 -15.20
C LEU A 125 -5.95 -3.81 -15.55
N MET A 126 -6.59 -4.49 -14.60
CA MET A 126 -7.92 -5.05 -14.80
C MET A 126 -8.95 -3.96 -15.16
N TYR A 127 -8.99 -2.88 -14.37
CA TYR A 127 -9.92 -1.78 -14.62
C TYR A 127 -9.57 -0.98 -15.87
N LEU A 128 -8.30 -0.89 -16.22
CA LEU A 128 -7.84 -0.26 -17.46
C LEU A 128 -8.31 -1.05 -18.69
N ILE A 129 -8.19 -2.38 -18.69
CA ILE A 129 -8.68 -3.24 -19.77
C ILE A 129 -10.19 -3.07 -19.94
N ILE A 130 -10.95 -3.05 -18.83
CA ILE A 130 -12.39 -2.84 -18.88
C ILE A 130 -12.71 -1.44 -19.44
N ALA A 131 -11.99 -0.41 -19.01
CA ALA A 131 -12.21 0.97 -19.45
C ALA A 131 -11.94 1.17 -20.95
N ILE A 132 -10.90 0.53 -21.51
CA ILE A 132 -10.60 0.55 -22.95
C ILE A 132 -11.77 -0.03 -23.75
N ASN A 133 -12.39 -1.11 -23.26
CA ASN A 133 -13.53 -1.74 -23.95
C ASN A 133 -14.81 -0.90 -23.92
N ILE A 134 -14.97 0.00 -22.94
CA ILE A 134 -16.15 0.88 -22.84
C ILE A 134 -15.93 2.17 -23.63
N SER A 135 -14.79 2.85 -23.43
CA SER A 135 -14.46 4.09 -24.13
C SER A 135 -12.95 4.27 -24.20
N PRO A 136 -12.32 3.97 -25.35
CA PRO A 136 -10.87 4.16 -25.55
C PRO A 136 -10.42 5.61 -25.34
N SER A 137 -11.24 6.59 -25.79
CA SER A 137 -10.91 8.01 -25.65
C SER A 137 -10.85 8.46 -24.21
N ILE A 138 -11.86 8.11 -23.39
CA ILE A 138 -11.89 8.44 -21.96
C ILE A 138 -10.72 7.76 -21.23
N THR A 139 -10.41 6.52 -21.60
CA THR A 139 -9.31 5.75 -20.99
C THR A 139 -7.97 6.39 -21.30
N PHE A 140 -7.74 6.86 -22.52
CA PHE A 140 -6.51 7.57 -22.88
C PHE A 140 -6.27 8.81 -22.00
N TRP A 141 -7.30 9.64 -21.82
CA TRP A 141 -7.23 10.80 -20.94
C TRP A 141 -7.01 10.41 -19.46
N THR A 142 -7.62 9.30 -19.01
CA THR A 142 -7.44 8.78 -17.65
C THR A 142 -6.01 8.32 -17.40
N ILE A 143 -5.37 7.66 -18.37
CA ILE A 143 -3.96 7.27 -18.29
C ILE A 143 -3.08 8.52 -18.23
N GLY A 144 -3.35 9.52 -19.06
CA GLY A 144 -2.62 10.80 -19.05
C GLY A 144 -2.72 11.49 -17.67
N GLY A 145 -3.92 11.60 -17.11
CA GLY A 145 -4.13 12.17 -15.78
C GLY A 145 -3.43 11.36 -14.68
N GLY A 146 -3.48 10.05 -14.74
CA GLY A 146 -2.76 9.16 -13.82
C GLY A 146 -1.24 9.32 -13.91
N ALA A 147 -0.69 9.46 -15.12
CA ALA A 147 0.73 9.70 -15.34
C ALA A 147 1.19 11.05 -14.74
N VAL A 148 0.39 12.09 -14.88
CA VAL A 148 0.65 13.41 -14.26
C VAL A 148 0.71 13.26 -12.74
N LEU A 149 -0.26 12.58 -12.11
CA LEU A 149 -0.25 12.34 -10.66
C LEU A 149 0.99 11.57 -10.21
N MET A 150 1.40 10.53 -10.95
CA MET A 150 2.59 9.75 -10.62
C MET A 150 3.88 10.56 -10.75
N LEU A 151 3.97 11.49 -11.71
CA LEU A 151 5.10 12.41 -11.83
C LEU A 151 5.20 13.34 -10.61
N PHE A 152 4.08 13.86 -10.12
CA PHE A 152 4.04 14.65 -8.87
C PHE A 152 4.37 13.81 -7.63
N ALA A 153 4.00 12.54 -7.60
CA ALA A 153 4.28 11.65 -6.48
C ALA A 153 5.77 11.27 -6.36
N ARG A 154 6.49 11.18 -7.48
CA ARG A 154 7.89 10.74 -7.52
C ARG A 154 8.83 11.48 -6.57
N PRO A 155 8.86 12.84 -6.52
CA PRO A 155 9.74 13.56 -5.60
C PRO A 155 9.37 13.31 -4.13
N LEU A 156 8.10 13.07 -3.82
CA LEU A 156 7.65 12.76 -2.47
C LEU A 156 8.15 11.37 -2.02
N ILE A 157 8.10 10.37 -2.90
CA ILE A 157 8.63 9.02 -2.64
C ILE A 157 10.13 9.07 -2.36
N ILE A 158 10.91 9.84 -3.14
CA ILE A 158 12.35 10.02 -2.93
C ILE A 158 12.63 10.70 -1.60
N LYS A 159 11.85 11.74 -1.23
CA LYS A 159 11.99 12.41 0.07
C LYS A 159 11.64 11.47 1.22
N SER A 160 10.59 10.66 1.12
CA SER A 160 10.23 9.66 2.14
C SER A 160 11.38 8.71 2.42
N ARG A 161 12.05 8.22 1.37
CA ARG A 161 13.22 7.34 1.54
C ARG A 161 14.35 8.01 2.31
N LYS A 162 14.71 9.25 1.98
CA LYS A 162 15.78 9.99 2.68
C LYS A 162 15.45 10.22 4.15
N VAL A 163 14.20 10.58 4.46
CA VAL A 163 13.77 10.77 5.84
C VAL A 163 13.71 9.42 6.58
N GLY A 164 13.29 8.35 5.91
CA GLY A 164 13.33 6.98 6.45
C GLY A 164 14.75 6.53 6.81
N GLU A 165 15.76 6.81 5.96
CA GLU A 165 17.17 6.52 6.24
C GLU A 165 17.65 7.27 7.51
N GLN A 166 17.27 8.54 7.67
CA GLN A 166 17.59 9.31 8.88
C GLN A 166 16.88 8.76 10.12
N LEU A 167 15.60 8.37 9.99
CA LEU A 167 14.84 7.81 11.09
C LEU A 167 15.47 6.52 11.63
N VAL A 168 15.92 5.63 10.74
CA VAL A 168 16.61 4.38 11.13
C VAL A 168 17.87 4.66 11.94
N LEU A 169 18.64 5.69 11.57
CA LEU A 169 19.86 6.07 12.30
C LEU A 169 19.53 6.58 13.71
N VAL A 170 18.53 7.45 13.84
CA VAL A 170 18.07 7.97 15.13
C VAL A 170 17.50 6.85 16.00
N GLU A 171 16.70 5.93 15.44
CA GLU A 171 16.18 4.79 16.18
C GLU A 171 17.29 3.88 16.72
N LYS A 172 18.36 3.66 15.94
CA LYS A 172 19.52 2.90 16.39
C LYS A 172 20.30 3.62 17.48
N ALA A 173 20.47 4.94 17.36
CA ALA A 173 21.12 5.76 18.38
C ALA A 173 20.34 5.71 19.69
N TYR A 174 19.02 5.88 19.63
CA TYR A 174 18.16 5.79 20.80
C TYR A 174 18.17 4.38 21.43
N ALA A 175 18.10 3.32 20.64
CA ALA A 175 18.18 1.94 21.14
C ALA A 175 19.52 1.66 21.83
N HIS A 176 20.61 2.22 21.30
CA HIS A 176 21.93 2.13 21.94
C HIS A 176 21.96 2.88 23.25
N PHE A 177 21.53 4.15 23.27
CA PHE A 177 21.41 4.97 24.47
C PHE A 177 20.59 4.25 25.55
N LEU A 178 19.43 3.72 25.19
CA LEU A 178 18.55 3.01 26.13
C LEU A 178 19.25 1.75 26.71
N SER A 179 19.91 0.96 25.86
CA SER A 179 20.61 -0.25 26.31
C SER A 179 21.78 0.07 27.25
N GLU A 180 22.55 1.09 26.96
CA GLU A 180 23.65 1.51 27.85
C GLU A 180 23.16 1.96 29.23
N HIS A 181 22.09 2.77 29.26
CA HIS A 181 21.54 3.28 30.51
C HIS A 181 20.80 2.21 31.32
N ILE A 182 20.14 1.23 30.66
CA ILE A 182 19.52 0.10 31.37
C ILE A 182 20.58 -0.80 31.99
N ILE A 183 21.63 -1.14 31.24
CA ILE A 183 22.73 -1.97 31.73
C ILE A 183 23.49 -1.23 32.84
N GLY A 184 23.74 0.08 32.64
CA GLY A 184 24.44 0.97 33.59
C GLY A 184 23.55 1.57 34.67
N MET A 185 22.30 1.14 34.84
CA MET A 185 21.31 1.77 35.73
C MET A 185 21.81 1.93 37.17
N LYS A 186 22.55 0.94 37.68
CA LYS A 186 23.15 1.03 39.02
C LYS A 186 24.14 2.22 39.12
N SER A 187 24.93 2.42 38.08
CA SER A 187 25.90 3.53 38.02
C SER A 187 25.18 4.88 37.88
N VAL A 188 24.15 4.96 37.06
CA VAL A 188 23.33 6.17 36.89
C VAL A 188 22.72 6.58 38.23
N LYS A 189 22.14 5.61 38.96
CA LYS A 189 21.55 5.82 40.31
C LYS A 189 22.60 6.19 41.34
N ALA A 190 23.76 5.52 41.35
CA ALA A 190 24.81 5.77 42.31
C ALA A 190 25.48 7.17 42.11
N ALA A 191 25.54 7.63 40.86
CA ALA A 191 26.09 8.93 40.52
C ALA A 191 25.08 10.09 40.60
N GLY A 192 23.76 9.80 40.74
CA GLY A 192 22.72 10.83 40.79
C GLY A 192 22.54 11.60 39.48
N VAL A 193 22.85 10.97 38.32
CA VAL A 193 22.84 11.61 37.00
C VAL A 193 21.58 11.29 36.19
N GLU A 194 20.45 11.01 36.85
CA GLU A 194 19.18 10.67 36.16
C GLU A 194 18.65 11.81 35.28
N GLN A 195 18.76 13.06 35.75
CA GLN A 195 18.24 14.21 35.02
C GLN A 195 19.04 14.49 33.73
N PRO A 196 20.38 14.53 33.71
CA PRO A 196 21.16 14.61 32.49
C PRO A 196 20.87 13.43 31.51
N ALA A 197 20.76 12.22 32.04
CA ALA A 197 20.42 11.05 31.21
C ALA A 197 19.04 11.19 30.57
N LEU A 198 18.02 11.65 31.34
CA LEU A 198 16.69 11.92 30.82
C LEU A 198 16.70 12.98 29.73
N GLN A 199 17.46 14.06 29.91
CA GLN A 199 17.59 15.13 28.93
C GLN A 199 18.17 14.59 27.62
N SER A 200 19.26 13.83 27.66
CA SER A 200 19.87 13.23 26.47
C SER A 200 18.92 12.26 25.76
N GLY A 201 18.18 11.44 26.52
CA GLY A 201 17.15 10.55 25.95
C GLY A 201 16.01 11.31 25.27
N ASN A 202 15.58 12.42 25.84
CA ASN A 202 14.54 13.27 25.27
C ASN A 202 14.99 13.94 23.96
N GLU A 203 16.24 14.32 23.81
CA GLU A 203 16.78 14.89 22.56
C GLU A 203 16.70 13.88 21.40
N GLU A 204 17.02 12.61 21.65
CA GLU A 204 16.87 11.54 20.66
C GLU A 204 15.40 11.27 20.32
N LEU A 205 14.52 11.24 21.32
CA LEU A 205 13.08 11.08 21.13
C LEU A 205 12.46 12.26 20.36
N ASP A 206 12.87 13.48 20.62
CA ASP A 206 12.44 14.66 19.88
C ASP A 206 12.90 14.62 18.42
N SER A 207 14.10 14.14 18.17
CA SER A 207 14.63 13.92 16.82
C SER A 207 13.81 12.87 16.07
N GLN A 208 13.50 11.74 16.71
CA GLN A 208 12.63 10.69 16.18
C GLN A 208 11.23 11.24 15.88
N ARG A 209 10.64 12.00 16.80
CA ARG A 209 9.33 12.65 16.63
C ARG A 209 9.30 13.58 15.43
N LYS A 210 10.31 14.47 15.29
CA LYS A 210 10.41 15.40 14.14
C LYS A 210 10.45 14.67 12.81
N LEU A 211 11.24 13.59 12.70
CA LEU A 211 11.36 12.79 11.49
C LEU A 211 10.06 12.03 11.19
N SER A 212 9.43 11.44 12.22
CA SER A 212 8.15 10.75 12.08
C SER A 212 7.02 11.69 11.61
N LEU A 213 6.93 12.90 12.18
CA LEU A 213 5.99 13.92 11.73
C LEU A 213 6.25 14.35 10.29
N ARG A 214 7.53 14.48 9.89
CA ARG A 214 7.91 14.81 8.52
C ARG A 214 7.51 13.71 7.54
N LEU A 215 7.67 12.43 7.90
CA LEU A 215 7.19 11.31 7.09
C LEU A 215 5.67 11.32 6.96
N ALA A 216 4.94 11.49 8.08
CA ALA A 216 3.49 11.58 8.08
C ALA A 216 3.00 12.72 7.19
N PHE A 217 3.63 13.89 7.24
CA PHE A 217 3.30 15.04 6.41
C PHE A 217 3.53 14.77 4.92
N ILE A 218 4.68 14.20 4.55
CA ILE A 218 4.99 13.83 3.15
C ILE A 218 3.95 12.83 2.62
N ARG A 219 3.58 11.82 3.43
CA ARG A 219 2.58 10.82 3.07
C ARG A 219 1.19 11.46 2.91
N SER A 220 0.79 12.34 3.83
CA SER A 220 -0.49 13.05 3.77
C SER A 220 -0.61 13.92 2.53
N ILE A 221 0.44 14.66 2.18
CA ILE A 221 0.47 15.42 0.92
C ILE A 221 0.27 14.46 -0.27
N GLY A 222 1.03 13.35 -0.31
CA GLY A 222 0.94 12.39 -1.41
C GLY A 222 -0.47 11.84 -1.62
N SER A 223 -1.19 11.48 -0.57
CA SER A 223 -2.54 10.91 -0.66
C SER A 223 -3.63 11.98 -0.85
N SER A 224 -3.49 13.15 -0.24
CA SER A 224 -4.53 14.20 -0.25
C SER A 224 -4.82 14.78 -1.63
N PHE A 225 -3.89 14.69 -2.57
CA PHE A 225 -4.10 15.23 -3.92
C PHE A 225 -4.94 14.32 -4.83
N PHE A 226 -5.04 13.02 -4.53
CA PHE A 226 -5.75 12.08 -5.42
C PHE A 226 -7.24 12.36 -5.51
N GLN A 227 -7.91 12.57 -4.39
CA GLN A 227 -9.35 12.77 -4.38
C GLN A 227 -9.79 14.08 -5.05
N PRO A 228 -9.22 15.27 -4.74
CA PRO A 228 -9.55 16.50 -5.44
C PRO A 228 -9.22 16.45 -6.94
N PHE A 229 -8.08 15.83 -7.29
CA PHE A 229 -7.71 15.66 -8.68
C PHE A 229 -8.71 14.77 -9.45
N THR A 230 -9.14 13.66 -8.84
CA THR A 230 -10.13 12.77 -9.44
C THR A 230 -11.44 13.50 -9.70
N LEU A 231 -11.92 14.29 -8.74
CA LEU A 231 -13.13 15.08 -8.90
C LEU A 231 -12.99 16.13 -10.01
N LEU A 232 -11.89 16.90 -10.00
CA LEU A 232 -11.62 17.89 -11.02
C LEU A 232 -11.51 17.23 -12.40
N PHE A 233 -10.81 16.12 -12.50
CA PHE A 233 -10.67 15.36 -13.74
C PHE A 233 -12.03 14.91 -14.29
N VAL A 234 -12.91 14.39 -13.43
CA VAL A 234 -14.26 13.98 -13.81
C VAL A 234 -15.10 15.16 -14.31
N VAL A 235 -15.02 16.32 -13.62
CA VAL A 235 -15.74 17.54 -14.04
C VAL A 235 -15.27 18.04 -15.40
N VAL A 236 -13.95 18.08 -15.62
CA VAL A 236 -13.37 18.48 -16.92
C VAL A 236 -13.78 17.50 -18.02
N LEU A 237 -13.71 16.21 -17.73
CA LEU A 237 -14.10 15.17 -18.68
C LEU A 237 -15.58 15.28 -19.03
N PHE A 238 -16.46 15.52 -18.07
CA PHE A 238 -17.88 15.77 -18.31
C PHE A 238 -18.11 16.97 -19.22
N ALA A 239 -17.46 18.11 -18.90
CA ALA A 239 -17.60 19.32 -19.69
C ALA A 239 -17.16 19.17 -21.16
N VAL A 240 -16.15 18.32 -21.42
CA VAL A 240 -15.68 18.02 -22.77
C VAL A 240 -16.61 17.02 -23.48
N THR A 241 -17.01 15.95 -22.77
CA THR A 241 -17.75 14.84 -23.39
C THR A 241 -19.25 15.15 -23.56
N SER A 242 -19.83 16.01 -22.70
CA SER A 242 -21.25 16.41 -22.79
C SER A 242 -21.62 17.16 -24.08
N LYS A 243 -20.63 17.74 -24.76
CA LYS A 243 -20.82 18.44 -26.04
C LYS A 243 -20.73 17.50 -27.27
N SER A 244 -20.37 16.23 -27.06
CA SER A 244 -20.27 15.26 -28.16
C SER A 244 -21.67 14.76 -28.57
N PRO A 245 -21.97 14.62 -29.88
CA PRO A 245 -23.28 14.12 -30.36
C PRO A 245 -23.56 12.68 -29.90
N ASP A 246 -22.55 11.88 -29.62
CA ASP A 246 -22.65 10.49 -29.14
C ASP A 246 -22.68 10.36 -27.60
N PHE A 247 -22.94 11.45 -26.88
CA PHE A 247 -22.97 11.41 -25.43
C PHE A 247 -24.09 10.58 -24.87
N SER A 248 -23.75 9.53 -24.10
CA SER A 248 -24.68 8.71 -23.34
C SER A 248 -24.43 8.84 -21.84
N ILE A 249 -25.43 9.27 -21.09
CA ILE A 249 -25.36 9.38 -19.62
C ILE A 249 -25.00 8.04 -18.98
N VAL A 250 -25.54 6.92 -19.47
CA VAL A 250 -25.29 5.58 -18.92
C VAL A 250 -23.83 5.19 -19.11
N SER A 251 -23.27 5.40 -20.30
CA SER A 251 -21.87 5.13 -20.60
C SER A 251 -20.95 6.04 -19.78
N PHE A 252 -21.35 7.30 -19.56
CA PHE A 252 -20.59 8.24 -18.74
C PHE A 252 -20.56 7.81 -17.26
N ILE A 253 -21.68 7.38 -16.67
CA ILE A 253 -21.71 6.87 -15.28
C ILE A 253 -20.83 5.63 -15.14
N ALA A 254 -20.86 4.73 -16.12
CA ALA A 254 -19.98 3.56 -16.13
C ALA A 254 -18.51 3.97 -16.19
N ALA A 255 -18.15 4.91 -17.08
CA ALA A 255 -16.81 5.44 -17.20
C ALA A 255 -16.33 6.15 -15.89
N LEU A 256 -17.20 6.94 -15.27
CA LEU A 256 -16.94 7.61 -13.99
C LEU A 256 -16.58 6.61 -12.91
N TYR A 257 -17.32 5.53 -12.77
CA TYR A 257 -17.00 4.45 -11.83
C TYR A 257 -15.62 3.84 -12.10
N LEU A 258 -15.30 3.59 -13.38
CA LEU A 258 -14.00 3.02 -13.77
C LEU A 258 -12.85 3.99 -13.51
N ILE A 259 -13.03 5.26 -13.83
CA ILE A 259 -12.05 6.32 -13.53
C ILE A 259 -11.75 6.35 -12.04
N GLN A 260 -12.80 6.39 -11.20
CA GLN A 260 -12.66 6.38 -9.75
C GLN A 260 -11.88 5.15 -9.27
N LYS A 261 -12.16 3.95 -9.82
CA LYS A 261 -11.44 2.72 -9.49
C LYS A 261 -9.97 2.76 -9.92
N ILE A 262 -9.69 3.23 -11.12
CA ILE A 262 -8.33 3.39 -11.64
C ILE A 262 -7.51 4.30 -10.72
N PHE A 263 -8.04 5.47 -10.37
CA PHE A 263 -7.35 6.40 -9.46
C PHE A 263 -7.20 5.85 -8.04
N THR A 264 -8.18 5.11 -7.51
CA THR A 264 -8.07 4.42 -6.20
C THR A 264 -6.92 3.40 -6.21
N TYR A 265 -6.74 2.63 -7.28
CA TYR A 265 -5.63 1.69 -7.37
C TYR A 265 -4.27 2.38 -7.56
N LEU A 266 -4.24 3.49 -8.30
CA LEU A 266 -3.04 4.34 -8.41
C LEU A 266 -2.64 4.93 -7.05
N GLU A 267 -3.59 5.46 -6.30
CA GLU A 267 -3.38 5.97 -4.93
C GLU A 267 -2.86 4.86 -3.99
N SER A 268 -3.51 3.69 -4.02
CA SER A 268 -3.09 2.53 -3.23
C SER A 268 -1.65 2.09 -3.59
N GLY A 269 -1.33 2.05 -4.87
CA GLY A 269 0.01 1.75 -5.37
C GLY A 269 1.04 2.78 -4.93
N GLN A 270 0.71 4.07 -5.02
CA GLN A 270 1.59 5.15 -4.54
C GLN A 270 1.84 5.05 -3.03
N ASN A 271 0.81 4.83 -2.22
CA ASN A 271 0.94 4.67 -0.78
C ASN A 271 1.80 3.45 -0.43
N ALA A 272 1.67 2.37 -1.18
CA ALA A 272 2.52 1.20 -1.04
C ALA A 272 3.98 1.49 -1.43
N LEU A 273 4.24 2.28 -2.49
CA LEU A 273 5.59 2.71 -2.86
C LEU A 273 6.23 3.64 -1.82
N HIS A 274 5.46 4.53 -1.19
CA HIS A 274 5.94 5.34 -0.06
C HIS A 274 6.37 4.43 1.10
N SER A 275 5.50 3.52 1.54
CA SER A 275 5.78 2.58 2.62
C SER A 275 6.97 1.67 2.29
N PHE A 276 7.10 1.23 1.03
CA PHE A 276 8.25 0.47 0.56
C PHE A 276 9.54 1.27 0.71
N SER A 277 9.54 2.52 0.23
CA SER A 277 10.71 3.40 0.30
C SER A 277 11.15 3.72 1.72
N GLU A 278 10.22 3.82 2.67
CA GLU A 278 10.50 4.03 4.09
C GLU A 278 11.07 2.79 4.77
N MET A 279 10.67 1.58 4.34
CA MET A 279 11.10 0.33 4.97
C MET A 279 12.35 -0.31 4.36
N VAL A 280 12.71 0.05 3.11
CA VAL A 280 13.94 -0.46 2.45
C VAL A 280 15.20 -0.28 3.29
N PRO A 281 15.43 0.86 4.00
CA PRO A 281 16.62 1.02 4.83
C PRO A 281 16.78 -0.04 5.93
N TYR A 282 15.67 -0.50 6.53
CA TYR A 282 15.68 -1.57 7.55
C TYR A 282 16.13 -2.91 6.95
N ALA A 283 15.58 -3.26 5.77
CA ALA A 283 16.00 -4.49 5.08
C ALA A 283 17.47 -4.43 4.64
N LYS A 284 17.96 -3.27 4.19
CA LYS A 284 19.38 -3.07 3.86
C LYS A 284 20.26 -3.29 5.08
N ASN A 285 19.86 -2.79 6.25
CA ASN A 285 20.59 -3.03 7.50
C ASN A 285 20.63 -4.51 7.86
N LEU A 286 19.52 -5.21 7.70
CA LEU A 286 19.42 -6.65 7.94
C LEU A 286 20.36 -7.45 7.03
N VAL A 287 20.42 -7.10 5.75
CA VAL A 287 21.32 -7.74 4.77
C VAL A 287 22.80 -7.44 5.09
N ASN A 288 23.12 -6.20 5.46
CA ASN A 288 24.49 -5.83 5.82
C ASN A 288 24.99 -6.49 7.11
N PHE A 289 24.07 -6.91 7.99
CA PHE A 289 24.40 -7.65 9.20
C PHE A 289 24.63 -9.15 8.94
N LYS A 290 24.05 -9.70 7.88
CA LYS A 290 24.21 -11.12 7.46
C LYS A 290 25.59 -11.38 6.87
#